data_92734a3027e98d17708361f22c44299e
#
_entry.id   92734a3027e98d17708361f22c44299e
#
_cell.length_a   1.000
_cell.length_b   1.000
_cell.length_c   1.000
_cell.angle_alpha   90.00
_cell.angle_beta   90.00
_cell.angle_gamma   90.00
#
_symmetry.space_group_name_H-M   'P 1'
#
loop_
_entity.id
_entity.type
_entity.pdbx_description
1 polymer ?
#
loop_
_entity_poly.entity_id
_entity_poly.type
_entity_poly.pdbx_seq_one_letter_code
_entity_poly.pdbx_strand_id
1 'polypeptide(L)'
;MMPSPSLTRDLLILAELERKVLWLASWTIHHANHVRENTDGLKVGGHQASSASLATIMTALYFHSLRPADRVAVKPHAAPNFHAIQYLLGRQSRDKLENFRGYKGAQSYPSRTKDADDVDFSTGSVGLGVAQTLFSSLTQDYVRAHGWGRSRPEGRMIALLGDAELDEGNIFEAILEGWKQGLRNCWWIVDYNRQSLDAVVREGLWERYQNLFRNFGWDVVVVKYGSLQQAAFAEPGGELLRQWIDRCPNQLYSALVFQGGAAWRKRLLDEIGDQGSVTQLIEQRSDKELARLMNNLGGHDLAAIIDAFDGIDHDRPVCFIAYTIKGYGLPFAEIGRAHV
;
A
#
# COMPACT_ATOMS: atom_id res chain seq x y z
N MET A 1 -6.84 -3.66 -24.16
CA MET A 1 -5.62 -4.04 -24.90
C MET A 1 -4.98 -5.20 -24.15
N MET A 2 -4.64 -6.32 -24.78
CA MET A 2 -3.97 -7.41 -24.06
C MET A 2 -2.53 -6.98 -23.73
N PRO A 3 -2.04 -7.23 -22.50
CA PRO A 3 -0.67 -6.91 -22.14
C PRO A 3 0.33 -7.64 -23.05
N SER A 4 1.51 -7.05 -23.29
CA SER A 4 2.55 -7.70 -24.08
C SER A 4 3.00 -9.00 -23.38
N PRO A 5 3.49 -10.02 -24.14
CA PRO A 5 3.96 -11.28 -23.53
C PRO A 5 5.07 -11.07 -22.49
N SER A 6 5.92 -10.05 -22.64
CA SER A 6 6.93 -9.69 -21.66
C SER A 6 6.30 -9.17 -20.35
N LEU A 7 5.34 -8.25 -20.45
CA LEU A 7 4.63 -7.71 -19.26
C LEU A 7 3.89 -8.82 -18.50
N THR A 8 3.29 -9.78 -19.21
CA THR A 8 2.65 -10.94 -18.59
C THR A 8 3.63 -11.78 -17.79
N ARG A 9 4.84 -12.03 -18.35
CA ARG A 9 5.89 -12.77 -17.66
C ARG A 9 6.38 -12.04 -16.42
N ASP A 10 6.59 -10.73 -16.50
CA ASP A 10 7.06 -9.90 -15.40
C ASP A 10 6.03 -9.87 -14.27
N LEU A 11 4.75 -9.78 -14.59
CA LEU A 11 3.66 -9.86 -13.60
C LEU A 11 3.64 -11.21 -12.87
N LEU A 12 3.91 -12.33 -13.54
CA LEU A 12 4.00 -13.64 -12.90
C LEU A 12 5.18 -13.72 -11.92
N ILE A 13 6.33 -13.16 -12.28
CA ILE A 13 7.51 -13.09 -11.41
C ILE A 13 7.20 -12.19 -10.19
N LEU A 14 6.59 -11.03 -10.41
CA LEU A 14 6.23 -10.11 -9.35
C LEU A 14 5.19 -10.71 -8.40
N ALA A 15 4.21 -11.46 -8.91
CA ALA A 15 3.24 -12.17 -8.07
C ALA A 15 3.91 -13.23 -7.18
N GLU A 16 4.94 -13.91 -7.67
CA GLU A 16 5.72 -14.86 -6.86
C GLU A 16 6.56 -14.14 -5.81
N LEU A 17 7.15 -12.99 -6.16
CA LEU A 17 7.88 -12.14 -5.20
C LEU A 17 6.94 -11.58 -4.13
N GLU A 18 5.76 -11.11 -4.50
CA GLU A 18 4.73 -10.65 -3.55
C GLU A 18 4.37 -11.72 -2.52
N ARG A 19 4.12 -12.95 -2.98
CA ARG A 19 3.85 -14.07 -2.06
C ARG A 19 5.01 -14.33 -1.10
N LYS A 20 6.25 -14.25 -1.58
CA LYS A 20 7.45 -14.41 -0.75
C LYS A 20 7.62 -13.28 0.24
N VAL A 21 7.38 -12.02 -0.17
CA VAL A 21 7.41 -10.86 0.71
C VAL A 21 6.39 -11.02 1.84
N LEU A 22 5.14 -11.33 1.50
CA LEU A 22 4.08 -11.53 2.48
C LEU A 22 4.40 -12.68 3.45
N TRP A 23 4.90 -13.81 2.91
CA TRP A 23 5.28 -14.96 3.74
C TRP A 23 6.43 -14.62 4.69
N LEU A 24 7.53 -14.03 4.18
CA LEU A 24 8.68 -13.66 5.00
C LEU A 24 8.33 -12.64 6.08
N ALA A 25 7.55 -11.62 5.75
CA ALA A 25 7.10 -10.61 6.70
C ALA A 25 6.27 -11.24 7.83
N SER A 26 5.32 -12.11 7.47
CA SER A 26 4.48 -12.82 8.43
C SER A 26 5.29 -13.79 9.29
N TRP A 27 6.20 -14.55 8.66
CA TRP A 27 7.09 -15.49 9.34
C TRP A 27 8.03 -14.76 10.33
N THR A 28 8.59 -13.63 9.95
CA THR A 28 9.48 -12.83 10.80
C THR A 28 8.78 -12.44 12.11
N ILE A 29 7.54 -11.98 12.02
CA ILE A 29 6.73 -11.62 13.20
C ILE A 29 6.36 -12.87 14.01
N HIS A 30 5.95 -13.95 13.33
CA HIS A 30 5.62 -15.22 13.97
C HIS A 30 6.83 -15.80 14.71
N HIS A 31 8.00 -15.82 14.07
CA HIS A 31 9.25 -16.28 14.66
C HIS A 31 9.58 -15.50 15.94
N ALA A 32 9.50 -14.17 15.88
CA ALA A 32 9.80 -13.32 17.03
C ALA A 32 8.85 -13.54 18.23
N ASN A 33 7.60 -13.91 17.98
CA ASN A 33 6.59 -14.05 19.04
C ASN A 33 6.38 -15.49 19.53
N HIS A 34 6.73 -16.51 18.73
CA HIS A 34 6.34 -17.89 19.01
C HIS A 34 7.47 -18.93 18.87
N VAL A 35 8.55 -18.62 18.15
CA VAL A 35 9.63 -19.56 17.88
C VAL A 35 10.90 -19.19 18.66
N ARG A 36 11.28 -17.91 18.60
CA ARG A 36 12.43 -17.41 19.37
C ARG A 36 12.14 -17.51 20.87
N GLU A 37 13.14 -17.96 21.62
CA GLU A 37 13.06 -17.99 23.08
C GLU A 37 12.70 -16.60 23.63
N ASN A 38 11.68 -16.58 24.48
CA ASN A 38 11.17 -15.38 25.13
C ASN A 38 11.20 -15.59 26.63
N THR A 39 12.20 -15.00 27.30
CA THR A 39 12.47 -15.20 28.73
C THR A 39 11.57 -14.38 29.64
N ASP A 40 10.93 -13.32 29.15
CA ASP A 40 10.06 -12.44 29.93
C ASP A 40 8.57 -12.68 29.68
N GLY A 41 8.21 -13.58 28.75
CA GLY A 41 6.84 -13.92 28.42
C GLY A 41 6.07 -12.82 27.66
N LEU A 42 6.73 -11.69 27.33
CA LEU A 42 6.11 -10.61 26.60
C LEU A 42 6.12 -10.87 25.10
N LYS A 43 5.03 -10.62 24.42
CA LYS A 43 5.01 -10.64 22.95
C LYS A 43 5.90 -9.53 22.40
N VAL A 44 6.75 -9.90 21.45
CA VAL A 44 7.56 -8.92 20.70
C VAL A 44 6.68 -7.97 19.91
N GLY A 45 5.46 -8.41 19.60
CA GLY A 45 4.50 -7.66 18.80
C GLY A 45 4.87 -7.67 17.31
N GLY A 46 4.25 -6.81 16.58
CA GLY A 46 4.36 -6.66 15.12
C GLY A 46 3.02 -6.20 14.57
N HIS A 47 3.05 -5.64 13.39
CA HIS A 47 1.83 -5.12 12.74
C HIS A 47 1.56 -5.91 11.47
N GLN A 48 1.28 -7.24 11.61
CA GLN A 48 1.10 -8.14 10.47
C GLN A 48 0.07 -7.62 9.48
N ALA A 49 -1.11 -7.22 9.95
CA ALA A 49 -2.18 -6.77 9.08
C ALA A 49 -1.85 -5.45 8.36
N SER A 50 -1.22 -4.51 9.06
CA SER A 50 -0.80 -3.23 8.47
C SER A 50 0.40 -3.38 7.53
N SER A 51 1.24 -4.39 7.74
CA SER A 51 2.32 -4.75 6.81
C SER A 51 1.74 -5.44 5.57
N ALA A 52 0.85 -6.41 5.76
CA ALA A 52 0.28 -7.20 4.67
C ALA A 52 -0.49 -6.34 3.64
N SER A 53 -1.19 -5.29 4.08
CA SER A 53 -1.91 -4.40 3.16
C SER A 53 -1.00 -3.71 2.13
N LEU A 54 0.29 -3.55 2.44
CA LEU A 54 1.29 -2.93 1.57
C LEU A 54 2.10 -3.93 0.72
N ALA A 55 1.90 -5.23 0.85
CA ALA A 55 2.75 -6.22 0.19
C ALA A 55 2.78 -6.03 -1.34
N THR A 56 1.63 -5.88 -1.98
CA THR A 56 1.51 -5.65 -3.43
C THR A 56 2.18 -4.35 -3.85
N ILE A 57 1.85 -3.25 -3.17
CA ILE A 57 2.37 -1.91 -3.46
C ILE A 57 3.89 -1.89 -3.35
N MET A 58 4.44 -2.44 -2.26
CA MET A 58 5.89 -2.48 -2.03
C MET A 58 6.59 -3.41 -3.02
N THR A 59 5.96 -4.51 -3.42
CA THR A 59 6.51 -5.40 -4.44
C THR A 59 6.62 -4.67 -5.79
N ALA A 60 5.54 -4.01 -6.24
CA ALA A 60 5.57 -3.23 -7.47
C ALA A 60 6.61 -2.09 -7.38
N LEU A 61 6.67 -1.38 -6.27
CA LEU A 61 7.62 -0.28 -6.09
C LEU A 61 9.07 -0.78 -6.15
N TYR A 62 9.45 -1.72 -5.29
CA TYR A 62 10.86 -2.13 -5.12
C TYR A 62 11.42 -3.01 -6.24
N PHE A 63 10.58 -3.83 -6.89
CA PHE A 63 11.05 -4.76 -7.92
C PHE A 63 10.75 -4.32 -9.35
N HIS A 64 9.93 -3.24 -9.53
CA HIS A 64 9.63 -2.73 -10.87
C HIS A 64 9.95 -1.23 -11.01
N SER A 65 9.44 -0.38 -10.13
CA SER A 65 9.35 1.07 -10.40
C SER A 65 10.51 1.91 -9.88
N LEU A 66 11.23 1.46 -8.82
CA LEU A 66 12.32 2.24 -8.23
C LEU A 66 13.52 2.42 -9.16
N ARG A 67 14.02 3.64 -9.21
CA ARG A 67 15.25 4.03 -9.89
C ARG A 67 16.40 4.14 -8.90
N PRO A 68 17.66 4.01 -9.30
CA PRO A 68 18.81 4.05 -8.38
C PRO A 68 18.93 5.31 -7.54
N ALA A 69 18.42 6.43 -8.06
CA ALA A 69 18.46 7.73 -7.36
C ALA A 69 17.27 7.96 -6.42
N ASP A 70 16.22 7.17 -6.51
CA ASP A 70 15.04 7.31 -5.67
C ASP A 70 15.35 6.99 -4.20
N ARG A 71 14.58 7.60 -3.30
CA ARG A 71 14.69 7.38 -1.86
C ARG A 71 13.31 7.13 -1.27
N VAL A 72 13.20 6.14 -0.39
CA VAL A 72 11.91 5.67 0.14
C VAL A 72 11.83 5.81 1.65
N ALA A 73 10.85 6.55 2.13
CA ALA A 73 10.40 6.52 3.52
C ALA A 73 9.32 5.44 3.67
N VAL A 74 9.67 4.36 4.34
CA VAL A 74 8.76 3.23 4.53
C VAL A 74 7.83 3.52 5.69
N LYS A 75 6.52 3.33 5.51
CA LYS A 75 5.53 3.35 6.61
C LYS A 75 6.06 2.53 7.80
N PRO A 76 6.06 3.08 9.03
CA PRO A 76 6.65 2.40 10.18
C PRO A 76 6.16 0.96 10.37
N HIS A 77 4.86 0.74 10.25
CA HIS A 77 4.24 -0.58 10.43
C HIS A 77 4.50 -1.56 9.27
N ALA A 78 5.07 -1.12 8.16
CA ALA A 78 5.47 -1.98 7.03
C ALA A 78 6.94 -2.42 7.10
N ALA A 79 7.64 -2.19 8.23
CA ALA A 79 9.00 -2.66 8.43
C ALA A 79 9.20 -4.15 8.12
N PRO A 80 8.29 -5.08 8.47
CA PRO A 80 8.44 -6.49 8.11
C PRO A 80 8.51 -6.72 6.59
N ASN A 81 7.67 -6.06 5.80
CA ASN A 81 7.75 -6.12 4.34
C ASN A 81 9.08 -5.55 3.82
N PHE A 82 9.51 -4.40 4.37
CA PHE A 82 10.78 -3.78 3.99
C PHE A 82 11.95 -4.73 4.23
N HIS A 83 12.09 -5.29 5.43
CA HIS A 83 13.16 -6.23 5.75
C HIS A 83 13.08 -7.52 4.91
N ALA A 84 11.88 -8.01 4.60
CA ALA A 84 11.69 -9.14 3.70
C ALA A 84 12.17 -8.83 2.27
N ILE A 85 11.85 -7.65 1.74
CA ILE A 85 12.32 -7.18 0.43
C ILE A 85 13.85 -7.05 0.43
N GLN A 86 14.43 -6.43 1.46
CA GLN A 86 15.89 -6.28 1.58
C GLN A 86 16.59 -7.65 1.65
N TYR A 87 15.99 -8.63 2.30
CA TYR A 87 16.48 -10.01 2.31
C TYR A 87 16.44 -10.64 0.91
N LEU A 88 15.36 -10.48 0.17
CA LEU A 88 15.25 -10.99 -1.21
C LEU A 88 16.22 -10.29 -2.16
N LEU A 89 16.59 -9.04 -1.89
CA LEU A 89 17.60 -8.28 -2.62
C LEU A 89 19.06 -8.61 -2.18
N GLY A 90 19.23 -9.50 -1.19
CA GLY A 90 20.55 -9.86 -0.65
C GLY A 90 21.19 -8.80 0.25
N ARG A 91 20.43 -7.82 0.72
CA ARG A 91 20.89 -6.70 1.57
C ARG A 91 20.57 -6.88 3.05
N GLN A 92 19.81 -7.91 3.41
CA GLN A 92 19.46 -8.27 4.78
C GLN A 92 19.80 -9.74 5.01
N SER A 93 20.19 -10.13 6.24
CA SER A 93 20.52 -11.51 6.58
C SER A 93 19.37 -12.22 7.29
N ARG A 94 19.36 -13.56 7.20
CA ARG A 94 18.40 -14.39 7.90
C ARG A 94 18.48 -14.20 9.42
N ASP A 95 19.68 -14.16 9.98
CA ASP A 95 19.89 -13.98 11.43
C ASP A 95 19.27 -12.67 11.94
N LYS A 96 19.32 -11.60 11.14
CA LYS A 96 18.69 -10.32 11.47
C LYS A 96 17.15 -10.41 11.46
N LEU A 97 16.57 -11.13 10.49
CA LEU A 97 15.13 -11.38 10.46
C LEU A 97 14.67 -12.24 11.63
N GLU A 98 15.39 -13.31 11.94
CA GLU A 98 15.10 -14.18 13.10
C GLU A 98 15.22 -13.43 14.41
N ASN A 99 16.10 -12.42 14.48
CA ASN A 99 16.25 -11.54 15.63
C ASN A 99 15.46 -10.23 15.53
N PHE A 100 14.39 -10.20 14.75
CA PHE A 100 13.51 -9.04 14.59
C PHE A 100 13.07 -8.48 15.95
N ARG A 101 13.22 -7.16 16.13
CA ARG A 101 12.99 -6.43 17.38
C ARG A 101 13.89 -6.88 18.57
N GLY A 102 14.87 -7.72 18.33
CA GLY A 102 15.88 -8.08 19.30
C GLY A 102 17.12 -7.18 19.23
N TYR A 103 17.99 -7.30 20.20
CA TYR A 103 19.25 -6.54 20.21
C TYR A 103 20.09 -6.89 18.98
N LYS A 104 20.51 -5.87 18.23
CA LYS A 104 21.23 -6.00 16.95
C LYS A 104 20.47 -6.77 15.85
N GLY A 105 19.20 -7.04 16.01
CA GLY A 105 18.31 -7.60 14.96
C GLY A 105 17.74 -6.52 14.05
N ALA A 106 16.87 -6.93 13.12
CA ALA A 106 16.12 -6.01 12.29
C ALA A 106 15.19 -5.15 13.16
N GLN A 107 15.16 -3.85 12.91
CA GLN A 107 14.46 -2.90 13.77
C GLN A 107 12.93 -2.96 13.59
N SER A 108 12.21 -2.59 14.65
CA SER A 108 10.75 -2.43 14.61
C SER A 108 10.30 -1.45 13.53
N TYR A 109 11.11 -0.43 13.31
CA TYR A 109 10.92 0.63 12.33
C TYR A 109 12.25 0.86 11.63
N PRO A 110 12.28 0.99 10.29
CA PRO A 110 13.52 1.15 9.55
C PRO A 110 14.39 2.28 10.10
N SER A 111 15.66 2.01 10.32
CA SER A 111 16.59 2.95 10.93
C SER A 111 17.93 2.98 10.21
N ARG A 112 18.32 4.13 9.66
CA ARG A 112 19.61 4.33 8.98
C ARG A 112 20.84 4.07 9.85
N THR A 113 20.68 4.11 11.15
CA THR A 113 21.81 4.00 12.08
C THR A 113 21.89 2.66 12.80
N LYS A 114 20.81 1.86 12.75
CA LYS A 114 20.71 0.61 13.50
C LYS A 114 20.52 -0.61 12.62
N ASP A 115 19.85 -0.47 11.48
CA ASP A 115 19.69 -1.54 10.51
C ASP A 115 20.94 -1.74 9.66
N ALA A 116 21.13 -2.96 9.19
CA ALA A 116 22.22 -3.32 8.28
C ALA A 116 21.81 -3.15 6.80
N ASP A 117 20.53 -3.10 6.55
CA ASP A 117 19.95 -2.92 5.22
C ASP A 117 19.94 -1.45 4.77
N ASP A 118 19.64 -1.25 3.49
CA ASP A 118 19.71 0.06 2.82
C ASP A 118 18.47 0.92 3.14
N VAL A 119 18.48 1.53 4.32
CA VAL A 119 17.42 2.41 4.81
C VAL A 119 17.68 3.85 4.36
N ASP A 120 16.83 4.42 3.53
CA ASP A 120 16.94 5.81 3.09
C ASP A 120 16.52 6.83 4.19
N PHE A 121 15.41 6.53 4.88
CA PHE A 121 14.86 7.37 5.95
C PHE A 121 14.55 6.56 7.19
N SER A 122 14.87 7.08 8.35
CA SER A 122 14.41 6.51 9.62
C SER A 122 12.96 6.92 9.89
N THR A 123 12.05 5.96 10.06
CA THR A 123 10.61 6.20 10.08
C THR A 123 9.92 5.75 11.37
N GLY A 124 10.54 5.98 12.51
CA GLY A 124 9.98 5.54 13.80
C GLY A 124 8.76 6.35 14.28
N SER A 125 8.69 7.63 13.96
CA SER A 125 7.57 8.51 14.33
C SER A 125 6.60 8.66 13.18
N VAL A 126 5.30 8.47 13.48
CA VAL A 126 4.20 8.56 12.50
C VAL A 126 4.20 9.95 11.85
N GLY A 127 4.07 10.00 10.52
CA GLY A 127 4.04 11.23 9.73
C GLY A 127 5.39 11.88 9.46
N LEU A 128 6.41 11.71 10.33
CA LEU A 128 7.71 12.36 10.13
C LEU A 128 8.44 11.86 8.89
N GLY A 129 8.40 10.55 8.59
CA GLY A 129 9.00 10.00 7.38
C GLY A 129 8.39 10.61 6.11
N VAL A 130 7.08 10.87 6.15
CA VAL A 130 6.34 11.50 5.05
C VAL A 130 6.84 12.94 4.83
N ALA A 131 6.85 13.75 5.87
CA ALA A 131 7.37 15.13 5.80
C ALA A 131 8.83 15.17 5.36
N GLN A 132 9.69 14.25 5.85
CA GLN A 132 11.09 14.16 5.46
C GLN A 132 11.28 13.97 3.95
N THR A 133 10.44 13.20 3.27
CA THR A 133 10.56 13.02 1.82
C THR A 133 10.34 14.33 1.07
N LEU A 134 9.36 15.13 1.50
CA LEU A 134 9.08 16.43 0.92
C LEU A 134 10.27 17.38 1.11
N PHE A 135 10.75 17.55 2.33
CA PHE A 135 11.90 18.42 2.61
C PHE A 135 13.19 17.92 1.95
N SER A 136 13.35 16.60 1.77
CA SER A 136 14.50 16.04 1.04
C SER A 136 14.42 16.37 -0.45
N SER A 137 13.22 16.40 -1.04
CA SER A 137 13.06 16.83 -2.43
C SER A 137 13.40 18.31 -2.60
N LEU A 138 12.92 19.18 -1.72
CA LEU A 138 13.32 20.60 -1.72
C LEU A 138 14.83 20.79 -1.53
N THR A 139 15.45 19.98 -0.66
CA THR A 139 16.90 20.00 -0.45
C THR A 139 17.64 19.55 -1.71
N GLN A 140 17.16 18.53 -2.41
CA GLN A 140 17.72 18.09 -3.69
C GLN A 140 17.69 19.22 -4.71
N ASP A 141 16.58 19.92 -4.85
CA ASP A 141 16.45 21.06 -5.77
C ASP A 141 17.37 22.22 -5.38
N TYR A 142 17.48 22.56 -4.10
CA TYR A 142 18.39 23.56 -3.58
C TYR A 142 19.84 23.24 -3.92
N VAL A 143 20.30 22.03 -3.66
CA VAL A 143 21.66 21.56 -3.95
C VAL A 143 21.95 21.65 -5.46
N ARG A 144 21.01 21.26 -6.29
CA ARG A 144 21.14 21.32 -7.75
C ARG A 144 21.17 22.75 -8.29
N ALA A 145 20.32 23.64 -7.76
CA ALA A 145 20.28 25.05 -8.13
C ALA A 145 21.61 25.76 -7.86
N HIS A 146 22.33 25.36 -6.82
CA HIS A 146 23.68 25.86 -6.51
C HIS A 146 24.79 25.20 -7.33
N GLY A 147 24.42 24.29 -8.23
CA GLY A 147 25.40 23.58 -9.07
C GLY A 147 26.15 22.45 -8.37
N TRP A 148 25.80 22.14 -7.13
CA TRP A 148 26.39 21.03 -6.37
C TRP A 148 25.75 19.71 -6.79
N GLY A 149 26.55 18.66 -6.88
CA GLY A 149 26.05 17.33 -7.21
C GLY A 149 25.46 17.17 -8.62
N ARG A 150 25.83 18.03 -9.59
CA ARG A 150 25.33 17.98 -10.99
C ARG A 150 25.55 16.64 -11.69
N SER A 151 26.56 15.88 -11.28
CA SER A 151 26.85 14.55 -11.81
C SER A 151 25.93 13.44 -11.25
N ARG A 152 25.14 13.73 -10.21
CA ARG A 152 24.21 12.77 -9.63
C ARG A 152 22.86 12.87 -10.32
N PRO A 153 22.23 11.74 -10.70
CA PRO A 153 20.88 11.76 -11.25
C PRO A 153 19.89 12.29 -10.21
N GLU A 154 18.86 12.94 -10.68
CA GLU A 154 17.73 13.37 -9.87
C GLU A 154 16.85 12.18 -9.52
N GLY A 155 16.48 12.06 -8.26
CA GLY A 155 15.65 10.97 -7.75
C GLY A 155 14.31 11.47 -7.23
N ARG A 156 13.33 10.55 -7.20
CA ARG A 156 12.06 10.79 -6.53
C ARG A 156 12.22 10.53 -5.03
N MET A 157 11.57 11.38 -4.23
CA MET A 157 11.46 11.18 -2.78
C MET A 157 10.07 10.59 -2.52
N ILE A 158 10.03 9.32 -2.12
CA ILE A 158 8.82 8.51 -2.08
C ILE A 158 8.47 8.20 -0.63
N ALA A 159 7.23 8.48 -0.20
CA ALA A 159 6.72 8.03 1.09
C ALA A 159 5.64 6.96 0.91
N LEU A 160 5.76 5.89 1.68
CA LEU A 160 4.69 4.93 1.91
C LEU A 160 4.03 5.30 3.25
N LEU A 161 2.73 5.55 3.25
CA LEU A 161 2.01 6.00 4.45
C LEU A 161 0.65 5.32 4.57
N GLY A 162 0.15 5.23 5.80
CA GLY A 162 -1.22 4.80 6.07
C GLY A 162 -2.19 5.98 6.03
N ASP A 163 -3.47 5.67 5.86
CA ASP A 163 -4.54 6.66 5.92
C ASP A 163 -4.57 7.42 7.25
N ALA A 164 -4.36 6.73 8.37
CA ALA A 164 -4.28 7.36 9.69
C ALA A 164 -3.04 8.24 9.90
N GLU A 165 -1.98 8.10 9.10
CA GLU A 165 -0.83 9.01 9.18
C GLU A 165 -1.16 10.42 8.69
N LEU A 166 -2.20 10.56 7.86
CA LEU A 166 -2.67 11.87 7.41
C LEU A 166 -3.35 12.70 8.51
N ASP A 167 -3.59 12.11 9.68
CA ASP A 167 -4.08 12.86 10.86
C ASP A 167 -2.95 13.66 11.56
N GLU A 168 -1.68 13.40 11.19
CA GLU A 168 -0.53 14.10 11.79
C GLU A 168 -0.35 15.52 11.25
N GLY A 169 -0.29 16.51 12.15
CA GLY A 169 -0.22 17.94 11.79
C GLY A 169 0.98 18.32 10.94
N ASN A 170 2.15 17.68 11.15
CA ASN A 170 3.37 17.92 10.38
C ASN A 170 3.23 17.61 8.88
N ILE A 171 2.30 16.76 8.49
CA ILE A 171 2.02 16.46 7.08
C ILE A 171 1.38 17.68 6.41
N PHE A 172 0.42 18.33 7.06
CA PHE A 172 -0.24 19.53 6.52
C PHE A 172 0.73 20.71 6.44
N GLU A 173 1.61 20.87 7.44
CA GLU A 173 2.67 21.87 7.40
C GLU A 173 3.62 21.61 6.23
N ALA A 174 4.02 20.36 6.02
CA ALA A 174 4.88 19.96 4.90
C ALA A 174 4.23 20.25 3.55
N ILE A 175 2.95 19.90 3.35
CA ILE A 175 2.21 20.16 2.10
C ILE A 175 2.20 21.66 1.78
N LEU A 176 1.92 22.50 2.80
CA LEU A 176 1.91 23.96 2.63
C LEU A 176 3.28 24.51 2.23
N GLU A 177 4.36 24.07 2.91
CA GLU A 177 5.72 24.47 2.56
C GLU A 177 6.12 23.96 1.18
N GLY A 178 5.78 22.73 0.82
CA GLY A 178 6.04 22.20 -0.51
C GLY A 178 5.43 23.05 -1.61
N TRP A 179 4.20 23.47 -1.45
CA TRP A 179 3.52 24.36 -2.40
C TRP A 179 4.22 25.72 -2.51
N LYS A 180 4.59 26.36 -1.38
CA LYS A 180 5.31 27.64 -1.36
C LYS A 180 6.63 27.57 -2.08
N GLN A 181 7.34 26.45 -2.02
CA GLN A 181 8.69 26.26 -2.54
C GLN A 181 8.72 25.58 -3.92
N GLY A 182 7.57 25.32 -4.54
CA GLY A 182 7.50 24.69 -5.85
C GLY A 182 7.99 23.24 -5.87
N LEU A 183 7.51 22.43 -4.93
CA LEU A 183 7.87 21.01 -4.76
C LEU A 183 7.81 20.22 -6.07
N ARG A 184 8.81 19.40 -6.33
CA ARG A 184 8.90 18.46 -7.47
C ARG A 184 9.38 17.09 -6.98
N ASN A 185 9.28 16.07 -7.84
CA ASN A 185 9.87 14.74 -7.62
C ASN A 185 9.52 14.12 -6.24
N CYS A 186 8.31 14.34 -5.75
CA CYS A 186 7.82 13.82 -4.49
C CYS A 186 6.58 12.96 -4.72
N TRP A 187 6.63 11.69 -4.29
CA TRP A 187 5.54 10.74 -4.41
C TRP A 187 5.08 10.31 -3.03
N TRP A 188 3.79 10.44 -2.73
CA TRP A 188 3.19 9.88 -1.54
C TRP A 188 2.21 8.79 -1.94
N ILE A 189 2.40 7.58 -1.41
CA ILE A 189 1.59 6.40 -1.72
C ILE A 189 0.82 6.02 -0.46
N VAL A 190 -0.47 6.31 -0.48
CA VAL A 190 -1.38 6.10 0.65
C VAL A 190 -1.96 4.69 0.59
N ASP A 191 -1.66 3.89 1.62
CA ASP A 191 -2.33 2.63 1.92
C ASP A 191 -3.72 2.94 2.50
N TYR A 192 -4.71 3.07 1.62
CA TYR A 192 -6.07 3.39 2.01
C TYR A 192 -6.88 2.13 2.30
N ASN A 193 -6.72 1.61 3.50
CA ASN A 193 -7.46 0.44 3.96
C ASN A 193 -8.78 0.78 4.69
N ARG A 194 -9.11 2.04 4.84
CA ARG A 194 -10.34 2.57 5.45
C ARG A 194 -10.47 2.28 6.95
N GLN A 195 -9.37 2.00 7.62
CA GLN A 195 -9.34 1.70 9.04
C GLN A 195 -8.28 2.54 9.75
N SER A 196 -8.73 3.32 10.74
CA SER A 196 -7.85 3.98 11.70
C SER A 196 -7.94 3.24 13.04
N LEU A 197 -6.82 2.62 13.47
CA LEU A 197 -6.81 1.66 14.57
C LEU A 197 -7.85 0.55 14.34
N ASP A 198 -8.91 0.51 15.15
CA ASP A 198 -10.01 -0.46 15.05
C ASP A 198 -11.32 0.16 14.53
N ALA A 199 -11.30 1.45 14.20
CA ALA A 199 -12.45 2.16 13.67
C ALA A 199 -12.42 2.28 12.15
N VAL A 200 -13.60 2.26 11.54
CA VAL A 200 -13.74 2.54 10.10
C VAL A 200 -13.76 4.05 9.89
N VAL A 201 -13.00 4.50 8.89
CA VAL A 201 -12.88 5.92 8.53
C VAL A 201 -14.25 6.46 8.06
N ARG A 202 -14.57 7.70 8.46
CA ARG A 202 -15.82 8.37 8.08
C ARG A 202 -15.91 8.54 6.55
N GLU A 203 -17.12 8.31 6.04
CA GLU A 203 -17.45 8.56 4.63
C GLU A 203 -17.13 10.01 4.22
N GLY A 204 -16.69 10.20 2.98
CA GLY A 204 -16.40 11.52 2.41
C GLY A 204 -15.07 12.15 2.85
N LEU A 205 -14.28 11.48 3.71
CA LEU A 205 -12.98 12.01 4.13
C LEU A 205 -12.00 12.07 2.95
N TRP A 206 -12.05 11.06 2.07
CA TRP A 206 -11.08 10.95 0.97
C TRP A 206 -11.28 11.96 -0.15
N GLU A 207 -12.50 12.36 -0.43
CA GLU A 207 -12.77 13.47 -1.34
C GLU A 207 -12.17 14.78 -0.79
N ARG A 208 -12.19 14.97 0.52
CA ARG A 208 -11.56 16.13 1.17
C ARG A 208 -10.04 16.08 1.06
N TYR A 209 -9.42 14.93 1.29
CA TYR A 209 -7.97 14.76 1.11
C TYR A 209 -7.57 14.93 -0.35
N GLN A 210 -8.28 14.34 -1.30
CA GLN A 210 -8.02 14.54 -2.72
C GLN A 210 -8.05 16.02 -3.10
N ASN A 211 -9.08 16.76 -2.63
CA ASN A 211 -9.22 18.18 -2.89
C ASN A 211 -8.10 18.98 -2.21
N LEU A 212 -7.69 18.60 -1.01
CA LEU A 212 -6.55 19.20 -0.32
C LEU A 212 -5.28 19.07 -1.16
N PHE A 213 -4.91 17.88 -1.58
CA PHE A 213 -3.72 17.65 -2.41
C PHE A 213 -3.79 18.45 -3.72
N ARG A 214 -4.92 18.40 -4.43
CA ARG A 214 -5.10 19.17 -5.69
C ARG A 214 -4.97 20.68 -5.47
N ASN A 215 -5.51 21.21 -4.37
CA ASN A 215 -5.41 22.64 -4.04
C ASN A 215 -3.97 23.10 -3.78
N PHE A 216 -3.09 22.17 -3.36
CA PHE A 216 -1.66 22.42 -3.19
C PHE A 216 -0.80 21.97 -4.39
N GLY A 217 -1.40 21.78 -5.55
CA GLY A 217 -0.70 21.50 -6.80
C GLY A 217 -0.20 20.07 -6.98
N TRP A 218 -0.67 19.13 -6.15
CA TRP A 218 -0.36 17.71 -6.32
C TRP A 218 -1.24 17.09 -7.39
N ASP A 219 -0.66 16.22 -8.19
CA ASP A 219 -1.45 15.27 -8.97
C ASP A 219 -1.99 14.14 -8.06
N VAL A 220 -3.23 13.74 -8.27
CA VAL A 220 -3.88 12.72 -7.42
C VAL A 220 -4.35 11.56 -8.28
N VAL A 221 -3.70 10.42 -8.08
CA VAL A 221 -3.99 9.17 -8.78
C VAL A 221 -4.73 8.22 -7.84
N VAL A 222 -5.99 7.90 -8.14
CA VAL A 222 -6.80 6.99 -7.34
C VAL A 222 -6.76 5.59 -7.93
N VAL A 223 -6.14 4.66 -7.21
CA VAL A 223 -6.02 3.25 -7.59
C VAL A 223 -7.04 2.44 -6.81
N LYS A 224 -8.33 2.52 -7.23
CA LYS A 224 -9.46 1.94 -6.50
C LYS A 224 -9.75 0.51 -6.93
N TYR A 225 -9.81 0.25 -8.23
CA TYR A 225 -10.25 -1.01 -8.79
C TYR A 225 -9.09 -1.80 -9.36
N GLY A 226 -9.03 -3.10 -9.06
CA GLY A 226 -8.10 -4.01 -9.71
C GLY A 226 -8.60 -4.49 -11.08
N SER A 227 -7.75 -5.21 -11.78
CA SER A 227 -7.98 -5.70 -13.15
C SER A 227 -9.23 -6.57 -13.28
N LEU A 228 -9.54 -7.41 -12.26
CA LEU A 228 -10.75 -8.23 -12.27
C LEU A 228 -12.02 -7.39 -12.16
N GLN A 229 -12.03 -6.36 -11.31
CA GLN A 229 -13.15 -5.44 -11.20
C GLN A 229 -13.33 -4.64 -12.48
N GLN A 230 -12.26 -4.12 -13.05
CA GLN A 230 -12.32 -3.38 -14.32
C GLN A 230 -12.85 -4.25 -15.47
N ALA A 231 -12.42 -5.52 -15.54
CA ALA A 231 -12.95 -6.47 -16.52
C ALA A 231 -14.45 -6.72 -16.32
N ALA A 232 -14.88 -6.94 -15.07
CA ALA A 232 -16.30 -7.15 -14.76
C ALA A 232 -17.16 -5.91 -15.06
N PHE A 233 -16.63 -4.70 -14.89
CA PHE A 233 -17.36 -3.46 -15.24
C PHE A 233 -17.62 -3.31 -16.74
N ALA A 234 -16.82 -3.96 -17.58
CA ALA A 234 -17.04 -4.00 -19.02
C ALA A 234 -18.09 -5.05 -19.46
N GLU A 235 -18.51 -5.94 -18.57
CA GLU A 235 -19.56 -6.93 -18.84
C GLU A 235 -20.96 -6.28 -18.76
N PRO A 236 -21.98 -6.90 -19.37
CA PRO A 236 -23.39 -6.48 -19.18
C PRO A 236 -23.77 -6.47 -17.69
N GLY A 237 -24.28 -5.34 -17.20
CA GLY A 237 -24.57 -5.13 -15.78
C GLY A 237 -23.39 -4.63 -14.93
N GLY A 238 -22.18 -4.58 -15.50
CA GLY A 238 -20.96 -4.19 -14.79
C GLY A 238 -20.97 -2.75 -14.27
N GLU A 239 -21.60 -1.82 -15.00
CA GLU A 239 -21.73 -0.42 -14.53
C GLU A 239 -22.59 -0.32 -13.27
N LEU A 240 -23.62 -1.13 -13.14
CA LEU A 240 -24.44 -1.20 -11.91
C LEU A 240 -23.63 -1.74 -10.73
N LEU A 241 -22.82 -2.77 -10.97
CA LEU A 241 -21.90 -3.29 -9.96
C LEU A 241 -20.91 -2.21 -9.52
N ARG A 242 -20.33 -1.47 -10.47
CA ARG A 242 -19.42 -0.35 -10.18
C ARG A 242 -20.08 0.71 -9.30
N GLN A 243 -21.27 1.16 -9.70
CA GLN A 243 -22.03 2.17 -8.94
C GLN A 243 -22.40 1.66 -7.54
N TRP A 244 -22.70 0.37 -7.40
CA TRP A 244 -22.96 -0.22 -6.10
C TRP A 244 -21.71 -0.20 -5.21
N ILE A 245 -20.54 -0.60 -5.75
CA ILE A 245 -19.25 -0.55 -5.05
C ILE A 245 -18.92 0.89 -4.62
N ASP A 246 -19.21 1.87 -5.48
CA ASP A 246 -18.92 3.27 -5.20
C ASP A 246 -19.78 3.86 -4.07
N ARG A 247 -21.00 3.37 -3.91
CA ARG A 247 -21.95 3.81 -2.87
C ARG A 247 -21.89 2.96 -1.61
N CYS A 248 -21.22 1.80 -1.67
CA CYS A 248 -21.17 0.88 -0.54
C CYS A 248 -20.45 1.52 0.66
N PRO A 249 -21.11 1.64 1.83
CA PRO A 249 -20.46 2.17 3.01
C PRO A 249 -19.23 1.36 3.42
N ASN A 250 -18.19 2.04 3.91
CA ASN A 250 -16.93 1.42 4.30
C ASN A 250 -17.11 0.28 5.33
N GLN A 251 -18.01 0.47 6.30
CA GLN A 251 -18.33 -0.56 7.30
C GLN A 251 -18.96 -1.80 6.66
N LEU A 252 -19.92 -1.58 5.75
CA LEU A 252 -20.58 -2.69 5.05
C LEU A 252 -19.58 -3.45 4.17
N TYR A 253 -18.75 -2.73 3.41
CA TYR A 253 -17.74 -3.35 2.56
C TYR A 253 -16.79 -4.23 3.38
N SER A 254 -16.27 -3.70 4.49
CA SER A 254 -15.39 -4.44 5.40
C SER A 254 -16.07 -5.67 6.00
N ALA A 255 -17.34 -5.56 6.39
CA ALA A 255 -18.12 -6.70 6.90
C ALA A 255 -18.31 -7.78 5.83
N LEU A 256 -18.59 -7.42 4.58
CA LEU A 256 -18.78 -8.35 3.48
C LEU A 256 -17.48 -9.03 3.05
N VAL A 257 -16.33 -8.31 3.08
CA VAL A 257 -15.00 -8.90 2.90
C VAL A 257 -14.78 -10.04 3.90
N PHE A 258 -15.12 -9.80 5.15
CA PHE A 258 -15.01 -10.79 6.22
C PHE A 258 -15.98 -11.97 6.07
N GLN A 259 -17.23 -11.70 5.68
CA GLN A 259 -18.29 -12.73 5.54
C GLN A 259 -18.13 -13.60 4.28
N GLY A 260 -17.37 -13.13 3.29
CA GLY A 260 -17.04 -13.89 2.08
C GLY A 260 -18.12 -13.90 0.99
N GLY A 261 -17.92 -14.77 -0.01
CA GLY A 261 -18.64 -14.75 -1.28
C GLY A 261 -20.14 -14.94 -1.20
N ALA A 262 -20.62 -15.81 -0.31
CA ALA A 262 -22.06 -16.03 -0.13
C ALA A 262 -22.77 -14.75 0.39
N ALA A 263 -22.13 -14.03 1.30
CA ALA A 263 -22.65 -12.76 1.81
C ALA A 263 -22.65 -11.68 0.72
N TRP A 264 -21.56 -11.58 -0.07
CA TRP A 264 -21.50 -10.71 -1.24
C TRP A 264 -22.64 -11.00 -2.21
N ARG A 265 -22.84 -12.27 -2.59
CA ARG A 265 -23.90 -12.69 -3.50
C ARG A 265 -25.27 -12.27 -2.99
N LYS A 266 -25.59 -12.66 -1.76
CA LYS A 266 -26.87 -12.30 -1.12
C LYS A 266 -27.11 -10.80 -1.18
N ARG A 267 -26.14 -10.03 -0.73
CA ARG A 267 -26.27 -8.56 -0.64
C ARG A 267 -26.44 -7.89 -1.99
N LEU A 268 -25.67 -8.30 -2.98
CA LEU A 268 -25.75 -7.75 -4.34
C LEU A 268 -27.09 -8.11 -5.01
N LEU A 269 -27.55 -9.36 -4.88
CA LEU A 269 -28.85 -9.76 -5.42
C LEU A 269 -30.01 -9.05 -4.72
N ASP A 270 -29.95 -8.87 -3.40
CA ASP A 270 -31.00 -8.16 -2.64
C ASP A 270 -31.09 -6.69 -3.04
N GLU A 271 -30.00 -6.01 -3.41
CA GLU A 271 -29.99 -4.56 -3.67
C GLU A 271 -30.04 -4.16 -5.15
N ILE A 272 -29.47 -4.98 -6.03
CA ILE A 272 -29.39 -4.68 -7.48
C ILE A 272 -29.79 -5.85 -8.38
N GLY A 273 -30.26 -6.96 -7.81
CA GLY A 273 -30.57 -8.19 -8.56
C GLY A 273 -31.86 -8.14 -9.37
N ASP A 274 -32.68 -7.13 -9.27
CA ASP A 274 -33.89 -6.93 -10.09
C ASP A 274 -33.60 -6.53 -11.56
N GLN A 275 -32.36 -6.24 -11.88
CA GLN A 275 -31.88 -5.96 -13.22
C GLN A 275 -31.15 -7.16 -13.80
N GLY A 276 -31.78 -7.89 -14.73
CA GLY A 276 -31.35 -9.23 -15.19
C GLY A 276 -29.90 -9.35 -15.68
N SER A 277 -29.29 -8.26 -16.22
CA SER A 277 -27.89 -8.31 -16.66
C SER A 277 -26.90 -8.39 -15.49
N VAL A 278 -27.16 -7.68 -14.38
CA VAL A 278 -26.29 -7.77 -13.19
C VAL A 278 -26.51 -9.07 -12.43
N THR A 279 -27.72 -9.60 -12.43
CA THR A 279 -28.02 -10.92 -11.88
C THR A 279 -27.18 -11.99 -12.56
N GLN A 280 -27.16 -11.99 -13.90
CA GLN A 280 -26.36 -12.93 -14.67
C GLN A 280 -24.86 -12.77 -14.36
N LEU A 281 -24.35 -11.54 -14.25
CA LEU A 281 -22.97 -11.26 -13.90
C LEU A 281 -22.60 -11.84 -12.53
N ILE A 282 -23.51 -11.80 -11.55
CA ILE A 282 -23.31 -12.33 -10.20
C ILE A 282 -23.42 -13.85 -10.18
N GLU A 283 -24.47 -14.42 -10.83
CA GLU A 283 -24.80 -15.85 -10.75
C GLU A 283 -23.83 -16.74 -11.53
N GLN A 284 -23.23 -16.25 -12.62
CA GLN A 284 -22.23 -17.00 -13.37
C GLN A 284 -20.90 -17.22 -12.61
N ARG A 285 -20.71 -16.55 -11.48
CA ARG A 285 -19.54 -16.70 -10.63
C ARG A 285 -19.84 -17.53 -9.39
N SER A 286 -18.98 -18.46 -9.04
CA SER A 286 -19.02 -19.12 -7.73
C SER A 286 -18.81 -18.10 -6.60
N ASP A 287 -19.16 -18.46 -5.36
CA ASP A 287 -18.92 -17.59 -4.20
C ASP A 287 -17.45 -17.25 -4.04
N LYS A 288 -16.54 -18.18 -4.32
CA LYS A 288 -15.09 -17.94 -4.29
C LYS A 288 -14.64 -16.93 -5.35
N GLU A 289 -15.15 -17.05 -6.57
CA GLU A 289 -14.85 -16.11 -7.65
C GLU A 289 -15.43 -14.74 -7.38
N LEU A 290 -16.63 -14.66 -6.82
CA LEU A 290 -17.27 -13.41 -6.44
C LEU A 290 -16.51 -12.73 -5.30
N ALA A 291 -16.10 -13.46 -4.27
CA ALA A 291 -15.23 -12.92 -3.22
C ALA A 291 -13.90 -12.40 -3.79
N ARG A 292 -13.27 -13.17 -4.69
CA ARG A 292 -12.04 -12.76 -5.36
C ARG A 292 -12.23 -11.47 -6.17
N LEU A 293 -13.33 -11.36 -6.91
CA LEU A 293 -13.69 -10.17 -7.66
C LEU A 293 -13.87 -8.97 -6.74
N MET A 294 -14.67 -9.10 -5.68
CA MET A 294 -14.97 -8.00 -4.78
C MET A 294 -13.75 -7.57 -3.95
N ASN A 295 -12.84 -8.47 -3.64
CA ASN A 295 -11.61 -8.17 -2.91
C ASN A 295 -10.46 -7.68 -3.81
N ASN A 296 -10.64 -7.68 -5.15
CA ASN A 296 -9.63 -7.22 -6.09
C ASN A 296 -9.58 -5.68 -6.17
N LEU A 297 -9.20 -5.04 -5.07
CA LEU A 297 -8.97 -3.61 -5.03
C LEU A 297 -7.66 -3.25 -5.74
N GLY A 298 -7.57 -2.03 -6.25
CA GLY A 298 -6.41 -1.59 -7.03
C GLY A 298 -5.09 -1.67 -6.29
N GLY A 299 -5.08 -1.43 -4.98
CA GLY A 299 -3.89 -1.58 -4.13
C GLY A 299 -3.41 -3.03 -3.93
N HIS A 300 -4.21 -4.02 -4.35
CA HIS A 300 -3.89 -5.45 -4.33
C HIS A 300 -3.76 -6.06 -5.74
N ASP A 301 -3.63 -5.20 -6.74
CA ASP A 301 -3.48 -5.61 -8.13
C ASP A 301 -2.18 -5.05 -8.71
N LEU A 302 -1.20 -5.92 -8.95
CA LEU A 302 0.12 -5.55 -9.44
C LEU A 302 0.03 -4.77 -10.77
N ALA A 303 -0.86 -5.19 -11.68
CA ALA A 303 -0.99 -4.51 -12.97
C ALA A 303 -1.54 -3.09 -12.77
N ALA A 304 -2.57 -2.92 -11.94
CA ALA A 304 -3.15 -1.61 -11.65
C ALA A 304 -2.16 -0.64 -10.97
N ILE A 305 -1.33 -1.15 -10.06
CA ILE A 305 -0.30 -0.35 -9.39
C ILE A 305 0.81 0.03 -10.37
N ILE A 306 1.28 -0.91 -11.19
CA ILE A 306 2.34 -0.66 -12.18
C ILE A 306 1.85 0.36 -13.21
N ASP A 307 0.65 0.18 -13.75
CA ASP A 307 0.07 1.12 -14.70
C ASP A 307 -0.04 2.54 -14.10
N ALA A 308 -0.42 2.63 -12.81
CA ALA A 308 -0.49 3.91 -12.12
C ALA A 308 0.89 4.57 -11.96
N PHE A 309 1.94 3.80 -11.63
CA PHE A 309 3.29 4.33 -11.46
C PHE A 309 3.95 4.69 -12.79
N ASP A 310 3.80 3.84 -13.81
CA ASP A 310 4.38 4.04 -15.13
C ASP A 310 3.66 5.15 -15.91
N GLY A 311 2.40 5.44 -15.57
CA GLY A 311 1.64 6.54 -16.15
C GLY A 311 2.11 7.94 -15.77
N ILE A 312 3.07 8.10 -14.83
CA ILE A 312 3.60 9.39 -14.44
C ILE A 312 4.82 9.76 -15.29
N ASP A 313 4.64 10.73 -16.16
CA ASP A 313 5.65 11.24 -17.11
C ASP A 313 6.17 12.65 -16.77
N HIS A 314 5.84 13.16 -15.58
CA HIS A 314 6.18 14.52 -15.13
C HIS A 314 6.84 14.50 -13.75
N ASP A 315 7.35 15.67 -13.32
CA ASP A 315 8.04 15.85 -12.03
C ASP A 315 7.19 16.52 -10.94
N ARG A 316 5.93 16.87 -11.23
CA ARG A 316 5.00 17.39 -10.21
C ARG A 316 4.83 16.41 -9.07
N PRO A 317 4.57 16.88 -7.83
CA PRO A 317 4.31 15.97 -6.73
C PRO A 317 3.04 15.14 -7.00
N VAL A 318 3.07 13.85 -6.65
CA VAL A 318 1.97 12.90 -6.90
C VAL A 318 1.54 12.23 -5.61
N CYS A 319 0.23 12.23 -5.35
CA CYS A 319 -0.39 11.43 -4.30
C CYS A 319 -1.14 10.27 -4.91
N PHE A 320 -0.66 9.04 -4.70
CA PHE A 320 -1.38 7.83 -5.06
C PHE A 320 -2.26 7.40 -3.88
N ILE A 321 -3.54 7.19 -4.13
CA ILE A 321 -4.50 6.67 -3.15
C ILE A 321 -4.84 5.24 -3.55
N ALA A 322 -4.15 4.29 -2.94
CA ALA A 322 -4.31 2.88 -3.25
C ALA A 322 -5.32 2.23 -2.29
N TYR A 323 -6.46 1.80 -2.82
CA TYR A 323 -7.48 1.10 -2.03
C TYR A 323 -7.00 -0.30 -1.69
N THR A 324 -6.97 -0.61 -0.40
CA THR A 324 -6.49 -1.87 0.14
C THR A 324 -7.45 -2.48 1.16
N ILE A 325 -7.12 -3.67 1.62
CA ILE A 325 -7.77 -4.38 2.71
C ILE A 325 -6.72 -4.64 3.78
N LYS A 326 -6.95 -4.19 5.00
CA LYS A 326 -6.04 -4.42 6.12
C LYS A 326 -5.91 -5.93 6.39
N GLY A 327 -4.69 -6.44 6.31
CA GLY A 327 -4.41 -7.86 6.48
C GLY A 327 -4.62 -8.72 5.23
N TYR A 328 -4.75 -8.13 4.05
CA TYR A 328 -4.94 -8.86 2.81
C TYR A 328 -3.94 -10.02 2.64
N GLY A 329 -4.46 -11.20 2.24
CA GLY A 329 -3.66 -12.40 2.08
C GLY A 329 -3.29 -13.13 3.36
N LEU A 330 -3.65 -12.62 4.53
CA LEU A 330 -3.49 -13.30 5.82
C LEU A 330 -4.78 -14.03 6.21
N PRO A 331 -4.70 -15.25 6.78
CA PRO A 331 -5.89 -15.96 7.25
C PRO A 331 -6.73 -15.19 8.28
N PHE A 332 -6.07 -14.30 9.04
CA PHE A 332 -6.72 -13.50 10.09
C PHE A 332 -7.57 -12.33 9.55
N ALA A 333 -7.33 -11.89 8.32
CA ALA A 333 -8.16 -10.86 7.70
C ALA A 333 -9.63 -11.30 7.57
N GLU A 334 -9.83 -12.61 7.46
CA GLU A 334 -11.15 -13.22 7.38
C GLU A 334 -11.88 -13.34 8.73
N ILE A 335 -11.20 -13.13 9.85
CA ILE A 335 -11.79 -13.25 11.22
C ILE A 335 -11.89 -11.93 11.98
N GLY A 336 -11.70 -10.79 11.32
CA GLY A 336 -11.95 -9.45 11.88
C GLY A 336 -11.01 -9.02 13.02
N ARG A 337 -9.94 -9.77 13.27
CA ARG A 337 -8.95 -9.44 14.31
C ARG A 337 -7.66 -8.92 13.69
N ALA A 338 -7.67 -7.65 13.30
CA ALA A 338 -6.52 -7.03 12.66
C ALA A 338 -5.35 -6.69 13.61
N HIS A 339 -5.52 -6.87 14.91
CA HIS A 339 -4.52 -6.60 15.94
C HIS A 339 -4.33 -7.82 16.86
N VAL A 340 -3.77 -8.89 16.33
CA VAL A 340 -3.32 -10.03 17.14
C VAL A 340 -1.81 -10.13 17.10
#